data_215b47709be75152b8fd6a2c55e62fbb
#
_entry.id   215b47709be75152b8fd6a2c55e62fbb
#
_cell.length_a   1.000
_cell.length_b   1.000
_cell.length_c   1.000
_cell.angle_alpha   90.00
_cell.angle_beta   90.00
_cell.angle_gamma   90.00
#
_symmetry.space_group_name_H-M   'P 1'
#
loop_
_entity.id
_entity.type
_entity.pdbx_description
1 polymer ?
#
loop_
_entity_poly.entity_id
_entity_poly.type
_entity_poly.pdbx_seq_one_letter_code
_entity_poly.pdbx_strand_id
1 'polypeptide(L)'
;MEIKTINCGLLGTNCYILTEGTDAVVFDPDGEKDKIYSLLEGYDLRAAILTHGHFDHIGAVDDICRETGTDLYINVLDAEMLEDTHKNASFLLPESNIICTTTPKFFDGDNDMYFGDIHLSVLHTPGHTKGSSCFICGDILISGDTLFRSGIGRTDLYGGDTMEEYNSIRKLFALDHDYTVYPGHGPKTTLKKEKRGLI
;
A
#
# COMPACT_ATOMS: atom_id res chain seq x y z
N MET A 1 15.13 5.28 11.08
CA MET A 1 14.12 4.80 10.08
C MET A 1 14.52 5.24 8.68
N GLU A 2 14.47 4.33 7.70
CA GLU A 2 14.72 4.59 6.28
C GLU A 2 13.57 4.04 5.44
N ILE A 3 13.33 4.64 4.27
CA ILE A 3 12.38 4.12 3.27
C ILE A 3 13.08 4.01 1.92
N LYS A 4 13.01 2.82 1.33
CA LYS A 4 13.53 2.52 -0.01
C LYS A 4 12.34 2.32 -0.95
N THR A 5 12.48 2.76 -2.20
CA THR A 5 11.43 2.66 -3.23
C THR A 5 11.92 1.81 -4.38
N ILE A 6 11.10 0.88 -4.82
CA ILE A 6 11.29 0.08 -6.03
C ILE A 6 10.08 0.33 -6.92
N ASN A 7 10.32 0.72 -8.16
CA ASN A 7 9.24 0.81 -9.14
C ASN A 7 9.05 -0.56 -9.77
N CYS A 8 7.87 -1.14 -9.61
CA CYS A 8 7.54 -2.53 -9.95
C CYS A 8 6.47 -2.62 -11.03
N GLY A 9 6.40 -3.79 -11.67
CA GLY A 9 5.31 -4.20 -12.52
C GLY A 9 5.07 -3.33 -13.75
N LEU A 10 3.97 -3.63 -14.43
CA LEU A 10 3.58 -2.99 -15.71
C LEU A 10 3.09 -1.56 -15.52
N LEU A 11 2.43 -1.27 -14.42
CA LEU A 11 1.85 0.04 -14.13
C LEU A 11 2.80 0.96 -13.36
N GLY A 12 4.00 0.48 -13.05
CA GLY A 12 5.02 1.26 -12.36
C GLY A 12 4.66 1.55 -10.90
N THR A 13 4.08 0.57 -10.24
CA THR A 13 3.71 0.63 -8.82
C THR A 13 4.94 0.82 -7.94
N ASN A 14 4.85 1.69 -6.98
CA ASN A 14 5.89 1.93 -6.00
C ASN A 14 5.77 0.91 -4.86
N CYS A 15 6.62 -0.10 -4.88
CA CYS A 15 6.88 -0.94 -3.72
C CYS A 15 7.79 -0.21 -2.75
N TYR A 16 7.45 -0.19 -1.46
CA TYR A 16 8.25 0.45 -0.42
C TYR A 16 8.81 -0.55 0.57
N ILE A 17 10.07 -0.39 0.94
CA ILE A 17 10.68 -1.10 2.07
C ILE A 17 10.99 -0.08 3.14
N LEU A 18 10.32 -0.19 4.28
CA LEU A 18 10.55 0.62 5.46
C LEU A 18 11.42 -0.17 6.43
N THR A 19 12.49 0.47 6.95
CA THR A 19 13.43 -0.20 7.85
C THR A 19 13.70 0.62 9.11
N GLU A 20 13.81 -0.07 10.26
CA GLU A 20 14.25 0.51 11.53
C GLU A 20 15.11 -0.52 12.27
N GLY A 21 16.32 -0.16 12.67
CA GLY A 21 17.28 -1.13 13.21
C GLY A 21 17.54 -2.27 12.24
N THR A 22 17.24 -3.50 12.64
CA THR A 22 17.30 -4.71 11.79
C THR A 22 15.94 -5.11 11.23
N ASP A 23 14.87 -4.44 11.63
CA ASP A 23 13.52 -4.79 11.18
C ASP A 23 13.17 -4.14 9.84
N ALA A 24 12.41 -4.85 9.03
CA ALA A 24 11.88 -4.35 7.76
C ALA A 24 10.41 -4.71 7.58
N VAL A 25 9.69 -3.84 6.87
CA VAL A 25 8.33 -4.09 6.38
C VAL A 25 8.30 -3.72 4.90
N VAL A 26 7.68 -4.56 4.06
CA VAL A 26 7.48 -4.28 2.64
C VAL A 26 6.02 -3.94 2.37
N PHE A 27 5.80 -2.87 1.57
CA PHE A 27 4.47 -2.45 1.12
C PHE A 27 4.32 -2.65 -0.37
N ASP A 28 3.16 -3.18 -0.78
CA ASP A 28 2.71 -3.33 -2.17
C ASP A 28 3.74 -3.97 -3.10
N PRO A 29 4.23 -5.19 -2.80
CA PRO A 29 5.22 -5.86 -3.64
C PRO A 29 4.56 -6.42 -4.90
N ASP A 30 4.61 -5.68 -6.01
CA ASP A 30 3.98 -6.07 -7.29
C ASP A 30 4.91 -6.82 -8.25
N GLY A 31 6.15 -6.92 -8.00
CA GLY A 31 7.10 -7.59 -8.89
C GLY A 31 8.51 -7.32 -8.45
N GLU A 32 9.48 -7.51 -9.39
CA GLU A 32 10.88 -7.17 -9.12
C GLU A 32 11.45 -7.85 -7.85
N LYS A 33 10.96 -9.06 -7.52
CA LYS A 33 11.29 -9.77 -6.28
C LYS A 33 12.78 -9.85 -5.98
N ASP A 34 13.62 -10.05 -7.00
CA ASP A 34 15.08 -10.12 -6.81
C ASP A 34 15.65 -8.79 -6.29
N LYS A 35 15.12 -7.66 -6.75
CA LYS A 35 15.49 -6.34 -6.21
C LYS A 35 14.99 -6.16 -4.78
N ILE A 36 13.77 -6.62 -4.49
CA ILE A 36 13.20 -6.59 -3.13
C ILE A 36 14.10 -7.39 -2.19
N TYR A 37 14.46 -8.63 -2.54
CA TYR A 37 15.36 -9.46 -1.74
C TYR A 37 16.74 -8.82 -1.54
N SER A 38 17.32 -8.24 -2.60
CA SER A 38 18.62 -7.55 -2.49
C SER A 38 18.57 -6.37 -1.50
N LEU A 39 17.44 -5.65 -1.42
CA LEU A 39 17.27 -4.54 -0.48
C LEU A 39 16.91 -4.98 0.94
N LEU A 40 16.42 -6.20 1.10
CA LEU A 40 16.12 -6.83 2.39
C LEU A 40 17.34 -7.57 2.99
N GLU A 41 18.44 -7.69 2.23
CA GLU A 41 19.64 -8.38 2.74
C GLU A 41 20.14 -7.74 4.04
N GLY A 42 20.25 -8.54 5.09
CA GLY A 42 20.67 -8.12 6.42
C GLY A 42 19.54 -7.56 7.30
N TYR A 43 18.28 -7.57 6.82
CA TYR A 43 17.11 -7.20 7.61
C TYR A 43 16.23 -8.42 7.90
N ASP A 44 15.52 -8.36 9.01
CA ASP A 44 14.45 -9.28 9.37
C ASP A 44 13.13 -8.75 8.81
N LEU A 45 12.63 -9.35 7.73
CA LEU A 45 11.33 -8.96 7.17
C LEU A 45 10.20 -9.40 8.11
N ARG A 46 9.55 -8.45 8.74
CA ARG A 46 8.51 -8.67 9.75
C ARG A 46 7.11 -8.80 9.17
N ALA A 47 6.84 -8.11 8.06
CA ALA A 47 5.54 -8.11 7.42
C ALA A 47 5.62 -7.73 5.94
N ALA A 48 4.72 -8.30 5.12
CA ALA A 48 4.28 -7.77 3.85
C ALA A 48 2.91 -7.13 4.06
N ILE A 49 2.74 -5.88 3.68
CA ILE A 49 1.52 -5.11 3.91
C ILE A 49 0.98 -4.58 2.58
N LEU A 50 -0.31 -4.74 2.36
CA LEU A 50 -0.99 -4.17 1.21
C LEU A 50 -1.78 -2.92 1.61
N THR A 51 -1.61 -1.85 0.84
CA THR A 51 -2.41 -0.64 0.99
C THR A 51 -3.85 -0.88 0.54
N HIS A 52 -4.03 -1.73 -0.47
CA HIS A 52 -5.32 -2.20 -1.00
C HIS A 52 -5.14 -3.44 -1.87
N GLY A 53 -6.25 -4.00 -2.41
CA GLY A 53 -6.25 -5.31 -3.05
C GLY A 53 -6.16 -5.32 -4.58
N HIS A 54 -5.76 -4.25 -5.28
CA HIS A 54 -5.61 -4.28 -6.74
C HIS A 54 -4.42 -5.11 -7.19
N PHE A 55 -4.53 -5.66 -8.40
CA PHE A 55 -3.59 -6.64 -8.95
C PHE A 55 -2.15 -6.16 -9.06
N ASP A 56 -1.97 -4.88 -9.33
CA ASP A 56 -0.67 -4.24 -9.50
C ASP A 56 0.04 -3.89 -8.18
N HIS A 57 -0.56 -4.26 -7.05
CA HIS A 57 0.04 -4.18 -5.72
C HIS A 57 0.36 -5.55 -5.11
N ILE A 58 -0.08 -6.65 -5.77
CA ILE A 58 -0.02 -8.00 -5.18
C ILE A 58 0.87 -9.00 -5.92
N GLY A 59 1.43 -8.63 -7.08
CA GLY A 59 2.03 -9.57 -8.02
C GLY A 59 3.22 -10.38 -7.49
N ALA A 60 3.97 -9.92 -6.50
CA ALA A 60 5.09 -10.65 -5.89
C ALA A 60 4.80 -11.13 -4.44
N VAL A 61 3.60 -10.90 -3.91
CA VAL A 61 3.26 -11.24 -2.52
C VAL A 61 3.48 -12.71 -2.20
N ASP A 62 2.93 -13.60 -3.04
CA ASP A 62 3.02 -15.05 -2.83
C ASP A 62 4.46 -15.55 -2.78
N ASP A 63 5.31 -15.03 -3.67
CA ASP A 63 6.73 -15.36 -3.70
C ASP A 63 7.43 -14.88 -2.43
N ILE A 64 7.23 -13.61 -2.05
CA ILE A 64 7.87 -13.02 -0.87
C ILE A 64 7.46 -13.76 0.41
N CYS A 65 6.16 -13.95 0.62
CA CYS A 65 5.66 -14.63 1.82
C CYS A 65 6.13 -16.09 1.90
N ARG A 66 6.13 -16.80 0.77
CA ARG A 66 6.60 -18.18 0.71
C ARG A 66 8.10 -18.32 1.00
N GLU A 67 8.91 -17.43 0.42
CA GLU A 67 10.38 -17.56 0.50
C GLU A 67 10.95 -17.02 1.82
N THR A 68 10.28 -16.03 2.43
CA THR A 68 10.73 -15.43 3.70
C THR A 68 10.00 -15.98 4.93
N GLY A 69 8.86 -16.63 4.76
CA GLY A 69 7.98 -17.05 5.85
C GLY A 69 7.24 -15.89 6.51
N THR A 70 7.24 -14.71 5.89
CA THR A 70 6.61 -13.50 6.42
C THR A 70 5.10 -13.54 6.25
N ASP A 71 4.37 -13.00 7.23
CA ASP A 71 2.92 -12.84 7.17
C ASP A 71 2.52 -11.68 6.24
N LEU A 72 1.43 -11.92 5.49
CA LEU A 72 0.75 -10.90 4.72
C LEU A 72 -0.31 -10.18 5.56
N TYR A 73 -0.41 -8.86 5.42
CA TYR A 73 -1.46 -8.06 6.06
C TYR A 73 -2.22 -7.23 5.02
N ILE A 74 -3.55 -7.21 5.14
CA ILE A 74 -4.46 -6.40 4.31
C ILE A 74 -5.68 -5.99 5.14
N ASN A 75 -6.32 -4.88 4.76
CA ASN A 75 -7.61 -4.52 5.33
C ASN A 75 -8.65 -5.59 4.98
N VAL A 76 -9.43 -6.03 5.98
CA VAL A 76 -10.42 -7.11 5.82
C VAL A 76 -11.42 -6.84 4.70
N LEU A 77 -11.72 -5.57 4.39
CA LEU A 77 -12.69 -5.18 3.37
C LEU A 77 -12.18 -5.40 1.93
N ASP A 78 -10.86 -5.56 1.75
CA ASP A 78 -10.24 -5.88 0.44
C ASP A 78 -9.81 -7.35 0.32
N ALA A 79 -10.02 -8.16 1.36
CA ALA A 79 -9.62 -9.58 1.36
C ALA A 79 -10.17 -10.35 0.14
N GLU A 80 -11.41 -10.09 -0.24
CA GLU A 80 -12.07 -10.74 -1.37
C GLU A 80 -11.48 -10.38 -2.74
N MET A 81 -10.64 -9.33 -2.82
CA MET A 81 -9.98 -8.91 -4.06
C MET A 81 -8.78 -9.80 -4.38
N LEU A 82 -8.14 -10.39 -3.39
CA LEU A 82 -6.90 -11.15 -3.56
C LEU A 82 -7.04 -12.34 -4.51
N GLU A 83 -8.18 -13.01 -4.46
CA GLU A 83 -8.43 -14.25 -5.23
C GLU A 83 -9.40 -14.04 -6.44
N ASP A 84 -9.92 -12.82 -6.64
CA ASP A 84 -10.92 -12.54 -7.66
C ASP A 84 -10.41 -11.52 -8.68
N THR A 85 -10.12 -11.99 -9.90
CA THR A 85 -9.55 -11.17 -10.99
C THR A 85 -10.46 -10.01 -11.44
N HIS A 86 -11.78 -10.12 -11.23
CA HIS A 86 -12.70 -9.02 -11.53
C HIS A 86 -12.68 -7.96 -10.42
N LYS A 87 -12.56 -8.39 -9.17
CA LYS A 87 -12.50 -7.46 -8.04
C LYS A 87 -11.15 -6.74 -7.98
N ASN A 88 -10.04 -7.45 -8.20
CA ASN A 88 -8.72 -6.83 -8.20
C ASN A 88 -8.34 -6.15 -9.52
N ALA A 89 -9.24 -6.15 -10.50
CA ALA A 89 -9.10 -5.53 -11.81
C ALA A 89 -8.06 -6.18 -12.76
N SER A 90 -7.45 -7.33 -12.44
CA SER A 90 -6.49 -7.98 -13.34
C SER A 90 -7.13 -8.48 -14.64
N PHE A 91 -8.46 -8.66 -14.69
CA PHE A 91 -9.20 -8.98 -15.92
C PHE A 91 -9.02 -7.92 -17.03
N LEU A 92 -8.62 -6.71 -16.69
CA LEU A 92 -8.35 -5.64 -17.65
C LEU A 92 -7.06 -5.86 -18.43
N LEU A 93 -6.19 -6.77 -17.94
CA LEU A 93 -4.96 -7.12 -18.64
C LEU A 93 -5.17 -8.37 -19.50
N PRO A 94 -4.86 -8.33 -20.82
CA PRO A 94 -4.93 -9.51 -21.65
C PRO A 94 -4.06 -10.64 -21.11
N GLU A 95 -4.63 -11.85 -21.01
CA GLU A 95 -3.93 -13.08 -20.63
C GLU A 95 -3.35 -13.10 -19.19
N SER A 96 -3.69 -12.14 -18.33
CA SER A 96 -3.23 -12.14 -16.94
C SER A 96 -4.37 -12.53 -15.99
N ASN A 97 -4.06 -13.47 -15.09
CA ASN A 97 -4.90 -13.83 -13.95
C ASN A 97 -4.05 -13.65 -12.70
N ILE A 98 -3.81 -12.39 -12.33
CA ILE A 98 -3.02 -12.09 -11.13
C ILE A 98 -3.95 -12.27 -9.92
N ILE A 99 -3.60 -13.22 -9.07
CA ILE A 99 -4.24 -13.49 -7.79
C ILE A 99 -3.16 -13.68 -6.74
N CYS A 100 -3.51 -13.48 -5.49
CA CYS A 100 -2.69 -13.80 -4.33
C CYS A 100 -3.35 -14.93 -3.55
N THR A 101 -2.61 -16.01 -3.34
CA THR A 101 -3.07 -17.23 -2.64
C THR A 101 -2.59 -17.30 -1.20
N THR A 102 -1.69 -16.42 -0.80
CA THR A 102 -1.21 -16.31 0.58
C THR A 102 -2.36 -15.91 1.49
N THR A 103 -2.61 -16.71 2.53
CA THR A 103 -3.63 -16.40 3.54
C THR A 103 -3.23 -15.17 4.34
N PRO A 104 -3.97 -14.05 4.27
CA PRO A 104 -3.60 -12.84 4.97
C PRO A 104 -4.03 -12.84 6.43
N LYS A 105 -3.34 -12.05 7.23
CA LYS A 105 -3.82 -11.49 8.48
C LYS A 105 -4.56 -10.19 8.21
N PHE A 106 -5.59 -9.90 8.98
CA PHE A 106 -6.47 -8.76 8.73
C PHE A 106 -6.26 -7.66 9.76
N PHE A 107 -6.41 -6.44 9.28
CA PHE A 107 -6.70 -5.28 10.10
C PHE A 107 -7.99 -4.61 9.61
N ASP A 108 -8.60 -3.78 10.44
CA ASP A 108 -9.77 -2.96 10.09
C ASP A 108 -9.68 -1.59 10.75
N GLY A 109 -10.38 -0.61 10.19
CA GLY A 109 -10.45 0.75 10.72
C GLY A 109 -9.08 1.41 10.94
N ASP A 110 -9.10 2.46 11.75
CA ASP A 110 -7.89 3.13 12.21
C ASP A 110 -7.33 2.36 13.41
N ASN A 111 -6.06 1.96 13.33
CA ASN A 111 -5.40 1.24 14.41
C ASN A 111 -3.88 1.46 14.40
N ASP A 112 -3.19 0.89 15.36
CA ASP A 112 -1.74 0.86 15.40
C ASP A 112 -1.23 -0.57 15.21
N MET A 113 -0.17 -0.74 14.41
CA MET A 113 0.51 -2.01 14.18
C MET A 113 1.98 -1.89 14.56
N TYR A 114 2.55 -2.97 15.09
CA TYR A 114 3.93 -3.01 15.56
C TYR A 114 4.65 -4.22 14.95
N PHE A 115 5.79 -3.96 14.31
CA PHE A 115 6.63 -4.97 13.66
C PHE A 115 8.08 -4.80 14.12
N GLY A 116 8.42 -5.45 15.24
CA GLY A 116 9.68 -5.17 15.92
C GLY A 116 9.75 -3.71 16.38
N ASP A 117 10.76 -2.97 15.93
CA ASP A 117 10.94 -1.55 16.25
C ASP A 117 10.09 -0.62 15.38
N ILE A 118 9.44 -1.14 14.33
CA ILE A 118 8.61 -0.36 13.41
C ILE A 118 7.20 -0.21 13.98
N HIS A 119 6.77 1.04 14.20
CA HIS A 119 5.41 1.42 14.58
C HIS A 119 4.71 2.06 13.38
N LEU A 120 3.54 1.55 13.02
CA LEU A 120 2.67 2.05 11.95
C LEU A 120 1.34 2.48 12.53
N SER A 121 0.96 3.75 12.36
CA SER A 121 -0.42 4.18 12.56
C SER A 121 -1.20 4.00 11.25
N VAL A 122 -2.19 3.13 11.26
CA VAL A 122 -3.05 2.84 10.11
C VAL A 122 -4.20 3.82 10.07
N LEU A 123 -4.43 4.42 8.91
CA LEU A 123 -5.59 5.24 8.62
C LEU A 123 -6.42 4.56 7.55
N HIS A 124 -7.61 4.11 7.88
CA HIS A 124 -8.56 3.61 6.89
C HIS A 124 -9.05 4.77 6.02
N THR A 125 -8.79 4.68 4.72
CA THR A 125 -9.06 5.71 3.72
C THR A 125 -9.81 5.11 2.54
N PRO A 126 -11.07 4.66 2.75
CA PRO A 126 -11.89 4.06 1.70
C PRO A 126 -12.21 5.05 0.59
N GLY A 127 -12.47 4.52 -0.61
CA GLY A 127 -12.89 5.30 -1.76
C GLY A 127 -12.29 4.82 -3.06
N HIS A 128 -10.99 4.61 -3.14
CA HIS A 128 -10.35 3.91 -4.25
C HIS A 128 -10.74 2.43 -4.25
N THR A 129 -10.64 1.78 -3.09
CA THR A 129 -11.28 0.52 -2.74
C THR A 129 -11.96 0.63 -1.38
N LYS A 130 -12.73 -0.40 -0.99
CA LYS A 130 -13.35 -0.45 0.34
C LYS A 130 -12.32 -0.50 1.48
N GLY A 131 -11.21 -1.21 1.27
CA GLY A 131 -10.18 -1.45 2.26
C GLY A 131 -8.96 -0.55 2.12
N SER A 132 -8.94 0.40 1.16
CA SER A 132 -7.82 1.33 1.00
C SER A 132 -7.39 1.93 2.33
N SER A 133 -6.09 1.88 2.60
CA SER A 133 -5.52 2.30 3.87
C SER A 133 -4.19 3.01 3.66
N CYS A 134 -3.99 4.09 4.41
CA CYS A 134 -2.73 4.80 4.49
C CYS A 134 -1.98 4.42 5.76
N PHE A 135 -0.65 4.53 5.73
CA PHE A 135 0.19 4.16 6.87
C PHE A 135 1.13 5.31 7.22
N ILE A 136 1.15 5.69 8.50
CA ILE A 136 2.04 6.71 9.02
C ILE A 136 3.15 6.06 9.84
N CYS A 137 4.40 6.46 9.56
CA CYS A 137 5.56 6.10 10.36
C CYS A 137 6.52 7.30 10.46
N GLY A 138 6.62 7.91 11.64
CA GLY A 138 7.34 9.17 11.80
C GLY A 138 6.82 10.26 10.88
N ASP A 139 7.67 10.79 9.97
CA ASP A 139 7.31 11.82 8.98
C ASP A 139 6.86 11.23 7.62
N ILE A 140 6.73 9.91 7.54
CA ILE A 140 6.37 9.18 6.32
C ILE A 140 4.87 8.88 6.32
N LEU A 141 4.20 9.15 5.20
CA LEU A 141 2.83 8.72 4.90
C LEU A 141 2.85 7.89 3.62
N ILE A 142 2.69 6.57 3.73
CA ILE A 142 2.45 5.69 2.60
C ILE A 142 0.96 5.75 2.30
N SER A 143 0.59 6.29 1.13
CA SER A 143 -0.82 6.59 0.80
C SER A 143 -1.48 5.59 -0.12
N GLY A 144 -0.73 4.60 -0.64
CA GLY A 144 -1.26 3.74 -1.69
C GLY A 144 -1.88 4.58 -2.80
N ASP A 145 -3.05 4.18 -3.26
CA ASP A 145 -3.78 4.84 -4.33
C ASP A 145 -4.85 5.83 -3.85
N THR A 146 -4.78 6.28 -2.59
CA THR A 146 -5.65 7.32 -2.06
C THR A 146 -5.19 8.72 -2.49
N LEU A 147 -3.92 9.08 -2.26
CA LEU A 147 -3.40 10.43 -2.55
C LEU A 147 -2.10 10.35 -3.35
N PHE A 148 -2.09 11.02 -4.50
CA PHE A 148 -0.94 11.15 -5.38
C PHE A 148 -0.39 12.57 -5.42
N ARG A 149 0.74 12.74 -6.07
CA ARG A 149 1.20 14.07 -6.45
C ARG A 149 0.27 14.65 -7.51
N SER A 150 -0.47 15.70 -7.12
CA SER A 150 -1.44 16.42 -7.97
C SER A 150 -2.65 15.58 -8.41
N GLY A 151 -3.09 14.63 -7.59
CA GLY A 151 -4.26 13.79 -7.87
C GLY A 151 -4.69 12.93 -6.70
N ILE A 152 -5.82 12.28 -6.86
CA ILE A 152 -6.41 11.32 -5.93
C ILE A 152 -6.74 10.01 -6.67
N GLY A 153 -7.06 8.97 -5.93
CA GLY A 153 -7.43 7.67 -6.46
C GLY A 153 -8.66 7.70 -7.36
N ARG A 154 -8.68 6.84 -8.40
CA ARG A 154 -9.90 6.59 -9.18
C ARG A 154 -10.89 5.81 -8.33
N THR A 155 -12.19 5.97 -8.64
CA THR A 155 -13.27 5.39 -7.84
C THR A 155 -14.29 4.61 -8.69
N ASP A 156 -13.91 4.26 -9.91
CA ASP A 156 -14.79 3.61 -10.91
C ASP A 156 -14.56 2.12 -11.07
N LEU A 157 -13.67 1.52 -10.24
CA LEU A 157 -13.43 0.08 -10.17
C LEU A 157 -14.23 -0.56 -9.03
N TYR A 158 -14.07 -1.89 -8.88
CA TYR A 158 -14.76 -2.64 -7.85
C TYR A 158 -14.52 -2.07 -6.44
N GLY A 159 -15.61 -1.79 -5.73
CA GLY A 159 -15.54 -1.24 -4.37
C GLY A 159 -15.24 0.24 -4.27
N GLY A 160 -15.03 0.93 -5.41
CA GLY A 160 -14.77 2.36 -5.44
C GLY A 160 -16.00 3.19 -5.10
N ASP A 161 -15.80 4.30 -4.39
CA ASP A 161 -16.82 5.30 -4.02
C ASP A 161 -16.22 6.70 -3.96
N THR A 162 -16.73 7.59 -4.81
CA THR A 162 -16.21 8.96 -4.95
C THR A 162 -16.40 9.79 -3.67
N MET A 163 -17.51 9.61 -2.97
CA MET A 163 -17.76 10.38 -1.74
C MET A 163 -16.85 9.93 -0.60
N GLU A 164 -16.63 8.61 -0.47
CA GLU A 164 -15.68 8.06 0.49
C GLU A 164 -14.26 8.53 0.18
N GLU A 165 -13.85 8.55 -1.09
CA GLU A 165 -12.53 9.07 -1.49
C GLU A 165 -12.34 10.52 -1.07
N TYR A 166 -13.30 11.40 -1.33
CA TYR A 166 -13.24 12.78 -0.87
C TYR A 166 -13.21 12.90 0.66
N ASN A 167 -13.92 12.05 1.39
CA ASN A 167 -13.90 12.03 2.85
C ASN A 167 -12.52 11.59 3.36
N SER A 168 -11.93 10.58 2.71
CA SER A 168 -10.58 10.10 3.01
C SER A 168 -9.52 11.18 2.76
N ILE A 169 -9.61 11.90 1.65
CA ILE A 169 -8.74 13.05 1.38
C ILE A 169 -8.89 14.15 2.43
N ARG A 170 -10.12 14.47 2.84
CA ARG A 170 -10.36 15.45 3.93
C ARG A 170 -9.74 14.98 5.26
N LYS A 171 -9.86 13.68 5.58
CA LYS A 171 -9.25 13.07 6.75
C LYS A 171 -7.73 13.24 6.74
N LEU A 172 -7.07 12.94 5.61
CA LEU A 172 -5.63 13.17 5.46
C LEU A 172 -5.27 14.64 5.60
N PHE A 173 -6.02 15.55 4.99
CA PHE A 173 -5.77 16.99 5.06
C PHE A 173 -6.08 17.63 6.43
N ALA A 174 -6.77 16.92 7.31
CA ALA A 174 -7.00 17.32 8.69
C ALA A 174 -5.81 16.99 9.62
N LEU A 175 -4.84 16.21 9.17
CA LEU A 175 -3.64 15.94 9.94
C LEU A 175 -2.82 17.21 10.13
N ASP A 176 -2.32 17.43 11.34
CA ASP A 176 -1.61 18.67 11.70
C ASP A 176 -0.15 18.71 11.20
N HIS A 177 0.43 17.53 10.91
CA HIS A 177 1.82 17.40 10.46
C HIS A 177 1.94 17.38 8.93
N ASP A 178 3.04 17.96 8.40
CA ASP A 178 3.35 17.94 6.95
C ASP A 178 4.14 16.67 6.59
N TYR A 179 3.45 15.56 6.45
CA TYR A 179 4.05 14.29 6.09
C TYR A 179 4.64 14.30 4.67
N THR A 180 5.75 13.59 4.47
CA THR A 180 6.19 13.21 3.13
C THR A 180 5.32 12.05 2.64
N VAL A 181 4.58 12.29 1.56
CA VAL A 181 3.65 11.33 0.96
C VAL A 181 4.36 10.44 -0.04
N TYR A 182 4.22 9.14 0.14
CA TYR A 182 4.73 8.07 -0.70
C TYR A 182 3.55 7.33 -1.34
N PRO A 183 3.15 7.71 -2.58
CA PRO A 183 1.96 7.16 -3.24
C PRO A 183 2.22 5.81 -3.90
N GLY A 184 1.16 5.06 -4.19
CA GLY A 184 1.24 3.82 -4.96
C GLY A 184 1.84 4.01 -6.36
N HIS A 185 1.59 5.16 -6.99
CA HIS A 185 2.16 5.49 -8.31
C HIS A 185 2.76 6.89 -8.35
N GLY A 186 3.76 7.04 -9.23
CA GLY A 186 4.39 8.34 -9.49
C GLY A 186 5.34 8.82 -8.38
N PRO A 187 5.72 10.09 -8.39
CA PRO A 187 6.72 10.60 -7.47
C PRO A 187 6.12 11.01 -6.12
N LYS A 188 6.95 10.96 -5.08
CA LYS A 188 6.61 11.47 -3.74
C LYS A 188 6.27 12.97 -3.75
N THR A 189 5.50 13.38 -2.76
CA THR A 189 5.08 14.77 -2.53
C THR A 189 5.03 15.08 -1.03
N THR A 190 4.36 16.16 -0.62
CA THR A 190 4.05 16.43 0.79
C THR A 190 2.57 16.72 0.97
N LEU A 191 2.04 16.37 2.13
CA LEU A 191 0.62 16.53 2.44
C LEU A 191 0.18 18.00 2.31
N LYS A 192 0.99 18.93 2.80
CA LYS A 192 0.73 20.36 2.74
C LYS A 192 0.72 20.92 1.32
N LYS A 193 1.56 20.36 0.44
CA LYS A 193 1.60 20.75 -0.97
C LYS A 193 0.31 20.33 -1.67
N GLU A 194 -0.12 19.07 -1.47
CA GLU A 194 -1.33 18.55 -2.12
C GLU A 194 -2.59 19.23 -1.56
N LYS A 195 -2.65 19.50 -0.26
CA LYS A 195 -3.74 20.28 0.35
C LYS A 195 -3.94 21.64 -0.31
N ARG A 196 -2.84 22.34 -0.69
CA ARG A 196 -2.91 23.65 -1.37
C ARG A 196 -3.30 23.53 -2.85
N GLY A 197 -3.05 22.40 -3.47
CA GLY A 197 -3.32 22.19 -4.90
C GLY A 197 -4.69 21.61 -5.21
N LEU A 198 -5.33 20.92 -4.25
CA LEU A 198 -6.61 20.23 -4.42
C LEU A 198 -7.78 20.95 -3.72
N ILE A 199 -7.52 21.98 -2.94
CA ILE A 199 -8.49 22.91 -2.32
C ILE A 199 -8.28 24.30 -2.89
#